data_6a14125aff026be70716fa922c980029
#
_entry.id   6a14125aff026be70716fa922c980029
#
_cell.length_a   1.000
_cell.length_b   1.000
_cell.length_c   1.000
_cell.angle_alpha   90.00
_cell.angle_beta   90.00
_cell.angle_gamma   90.00
#
_symmetry.space_group_name_H-M   'P 1'
#
loop_
_entity.id
_entity.type
_entity.pdbx_description
1 polymer ?
#
loop_
_entity_poly.entity_id
_entity_poly.type
_entity_poly.pdbx_seq_one_letter_code
_entity_poly.pdbx_strand_id
1 'polypeptide(L)'
;MLGARLYGKEDLRLEEMEIPQISEEEVLVKIKSAAICGTDVRMYNNGANGIDAEHPLVIGHEMAGVIEKVGKRVPFYKEGMRVAVAPNMGCGLCDDCISGNSHMCRDYRAL
;
A
#
# COMPACT_ATOMS: atom_id res chain seq x y z
N MET A 1 -7.07 5.10 14.06
CA MET A 1 -7.80 4.13 13.22
C MET A 1 -7.40 2.73 13.58
N LEU A 2 -8.30 1.76 13.41
CA LEU A 2 -7.93 0.35 13.61
C LEU A 2 -7.14 -0.16 12.41
N GLY A 3 -6.02 -0.84 12.66
CA GLY A 3 -5.18 -1.44 11.63
C GLY A 3 -4.66 -2.81 12.05
N ALA A 4 -4.31 -3.65 11.07
CA ALA A 4 -3.71 -4.95 11.31
C ALA A 4 -2.22 -4.90 11.01
N ARG A 5 -1.37 -5.22 12.01
CA ARG A 5 0.09 -5.27 11.89
C ARG A 5 0.61 -6.67 12.06
N LEU A 6 1.47 -7.07 11.15
CA LEU A 6 2.24 -8.32 11.23
C LEU A 6 3.56 -8.06 11.95
N TYR A 7 3.79 -8.77 13.05
CA TYR A 7 4.98 -8.68 13.90
C TYR A 7 5.97 -9.83 13.67
N GLY A 8 5.60 -10.77 12.80
CA GLY A 8 6.38 -11.94 12.46
C GLY A 8 5.47 -13.09 12.04
N LYS A 9 6.06 -14.27 11.92
CA LYS A 9 5.32 -15.48 11.56
C LYS A 9 4.15 -15.73 12.53
N GLU A 10 2.94 -15.84 11.99
CA GLU A 10 1.69 -16.14 12.72
C GLU A 10 1.32 -15.11 13.82
N ASP A 11 1.97 -13.93 13.80
CA ASP A 11 1.72 -12.88 14.79
C ASP A 11 1.13 -11.63 14.10
N LEU A 12 -0.17 -11.66 13.88
CA LEU A 12 -0.97 -10.56 13.34
C LEU A 12 -1.83 -9.94 14.44
N ARG A 13 -1.65 -8.65 14.70
CA ARG A 13 -2.33 -7.94 15.78
C ARG A 13 -3.20 -6.82 15.23
N LEU A 14 -4.38 -6.63 15.85
CA LEU A 14 -5.25 -5.48 15.61
C LEU A 14 -4.92 -4.39 16.62
N GLU A 15 -4.60 -3.19 16.13
CA GLU A 15 -4.14 -2.08 16.95
C GLU A 15 -4.78 -0.76 16.54
N GLU A 16 -4.92 0.13 17.51
CA GLU A 16 -5.20 1.54 17.21
C GLU A 16 -3.93 2.21 16.64
N MET A 17 -4.08 2.86 15.50
CA MET A 17 -2.99 3.50 14.77
C MET A 17 -3.35 4.94 14.46
N GLU A 18 -2.35 5.80 14.36
CA GLU A 18 -2.53 7.16 13.84
C GLU A 18 -2.92 7.13 12.36
N ILE A 19 -3.68 8.12 11.94
CA ILE A 19 -3.96 8.33 10.51
C ILE A 19 -2.67 8.89 9.88
N PRO A 20 -2.16 8.28 8.79
CA PRO A 20 -0.92 8.73 8.18
C PRO A 20 -1.02 10.17 7.67
N GLN A 21 0.06 10.91 7.82
CA GLN A 21 0.22 12.22 7.22
C GLN A 21 0.70 12.05 5.78
N ILE A 22 0.12 12.82 4.87
CA ILE A 22 0.51 12.79 3.45
C ILE A 22 1.49 13.93 3.13
N SER A 23 2.38 13.67 2.19
CA SER A 23 3.21 14.67 1.55
C SER A 23 2.41 15.49 0.50
N GLU A 24 3.08 16.44 -0.15
CA GLU A 24 2.46 17.23 -1.21
C GLU A 24 2.16 16.42 -2.49
N GLU A 25 2.75 15.24 -2.64
CA GLU A 25 2.65 14.37 -3.82
C GLU A 25 1.79 13.12 -3.60
N GLU A 26 1.18 13.01 -2.42
CA GLU A 26 0.40 11.83 -2.02
C GLU A 26 -1.09 12.12 -1.86
N VAL A 27 -1.88 11.06 -1.84
CA VAL A 27 -3.30 11.11 -1.50
C VAL A 27 -3.56 10.22 -0.29
N LEU A 28 -4.46 10.65 0.58
CA LEU A 28 -5.00 9.82 1.66
C LEU A 28 -6.29 9.16 1.19
N VAL A 29 -6.33 7.85 1.21
CA VAL A 29 -7.50 7.07 0.81
C VAL A 29 -8.16 6.49 2.05
N LYS A 30 -9.43 6.82 2.26
CA LYS A 30 -10.27 6.17 3.25
C LYS A 30 -10.77 4.84 2.70
N ILE A 31 -10.19 3.74 3.17
CA ILE A 31 -10.49 2.40 2.70
C ILE A 31 -11.96 2.04 3.01
N LYS A 32 -12.65 1.50 2.02
CA LYS A 32 -14.04 1.04 2.11
C LYS A 32 -14.18 -0.47 1.92
N SER A 33 -13.25 -1.07 1.20
CA SER A 33 -13.14 -2.52 1.02
C SER A 33 -11.69 -2.91 0.83
N ALA A 34 -11.34 -4.08 1.33
CA ALA A 34 -10.04 -4.69 1.15
C ALA A 34 -10.22 -6.20 0.90
N ALA A 35 -9.28 -6.78 0.16
CA ALA A 35 -9.20 -8.23 -0.04
C ALA A 35 -7.90 -8.77 0.53
N ILE A 36 -7.87 -10.07 0.80
CA ILE A 36 -6.69 -10.79 1.27
C ILE A 36 -6.06 -11.48 0.07
N CYS A 37 -4.83 -11.12 -0.24
CA CYS A 37 -4.01 -11.75 -1.27
C CYS A 37 -3.32 -13.02 -0.74
N GLY A 38 -2.98 -13.94 -1.62
CA GLY A 38 -2.13 -15.09 -1.28
C GLY A 38 -0.76 -14.67 -0.73
N THR A 39 -0.28 -13.49 -1.08
CA THR A 39 0.95 -12.90 -0.51
C THR A 39 0.80 -12.62 0.98
N ASP A 40 -0.33 -12.07 1.42
CA ASP A 40 -0.60 -11.79 2.84
C ASP A 40 -0.63 -13.10 3.65
N VAL A 41 -1.27 -14.13 3.10
CA VAL A 41 -1.32 -15.48 3.71
C VAL A 41 0.08 -16.09 3.81
N ARG A 42 0.90 -15.94 2.76
CA ARG A 42 2.28 -16.43 2.77
C ARG A 42 3.14 -15.70 3.82
N MET A 43 3.01 -14.38 3.91
CA MET A 43 3.72 -13.57 4.91
C MET A 43 3.31 -13.93 6.33
N TYR A 44 2.02 -14.15 6.56
CA TYR A 44 1.51 -14.61 7.85
C TYR A 44 2.09 -15.98 8.23
N ASN A 45 2.03 -16.97 7.34
CA ASN A 45 2.46 -18.33 7.62
C ASN A 45 3.98 -18.51 7.73
N ASN A 46 4.76 -17.73 7.00
CA ASN A 46 6.22 -17.94 6.88
C ASN A 46 7.04 -16.79 7.47
N GLY A 47 6.42 -15.67 7.80
CA GLY A 47 7.12 -14.42 8.05
C GLY A 47 7.59 -13.75 6.75
N ALA A 48 8.19 -12.59 6.86
CA ALA A 48 8.84 -11.89 5.75
C ALA A 48 10.11 -11.17 6.24
N ASN A 49 11.09 -11.04 5.36
CA ASN A 49 12.36 -10.40 5.70
C ASN A 49 12.14 -8.93 6.13
N GLY A 50 12.76 -8.56 7.24
CA GLY A 50 12.66 -7.22 7.80
C GLY A 50 11.38 -6.94 8.60
N ILE A 51 10.55 -7.95 8.81
CA ILE A 51 9.37 -7.86 9.69
C ILE A 51 9.65 -8.63 10.99
N ASP A 52 9.62 -7.91 12.08
CA ASP A 52 9.82 -8.43 13.43
C ASP A 52 9.05 -7.58 14.46
N ALA A 53 9.25 -7.85 15.74
CA ALA A 53 8.57 -7.14 16.83
C ALA A 53 8.94 -5.65 16.92
N GLU A 54 10.11 -5.24 16.42
CA GLU A 54 10.59 -3.86 16.41
C GLU A 54 10.17 -3.13 15.14
N HIS A 55 9.98 -3.89 14.04
CA HIS A 55 9.64 -3.37 12.72
C HIS A 55 8.40 -4.07 12.15
N PRO A 56 7.21 -3.88 12.78
CA PRO A 56 5.97 -4.49 12.30
C PRO A 56 5.48 -3.81 11.02
N LEU A 57 4.87 -4.59 10.13
CA LEU A 57 4.32 -4.11 8.87
C LEU A 57 2.79 -4.17 8.87
N VAL A 58 2.15 -3.11 8.40
CA VAL A 58 0.72 -3.15 8.04
C VAL A 58 0.61 -3.90 6.72
N ILE A 59 0.00 -5.08 6.75
CA ILE A 59 -0.19 -5.91 5.55
C ILE A 59 -1.53 -5.61 4.88
N GLY A 60 -1.66 -6.06 3.63
CA GLY A 60 -2.82 -5.80 2.79
C GLY A 60 -2.52 -4.75 1.72
N HIS A 61 -2.71 -5.10 0.46
CA HIS A 61 -2.38 -4.28 -0.70
C HIS A 61 -3.46 -4.31 -1.79
N GLU A 62 -4.53 -5.04 -1.59
CA GLU A 62 -5.71 -5.09 -2.47
C GLU A 62 -6.86 -4.30 -1.84
N MET A 63 -6.93 -3.01 -2.15
CA MET A 63 -7.87 -2.12 -1.48
C MET A 63 -8.54 -1.13 -2.43
N ALA A 64 -9.75 -0.73 -2.06
CA ALA A 64 -10.49 0.33 -2.72
C ALA A 64 -11.13 1.27 -1.68
N GLY A 65 -11.31 2.52 -2.06
CA GLY A 65 -11.84 3.50 -1.13
C GLY A 65 -12.18 4.82 -1.78
N VAL A 66 -12.24 5.84 -0.95
CA VAL A 66 -12.55 7.22 -1.33
C VAL A 66 -11.38 8.11 -0.91
N ILE A 67 -10.95 8.98 -1.80
CA ILE A 67 -9.90 9.96 -1.49
C ILE A 67 -10.45 10.94 -0.43
N GLU A 68 -9.75 11.01 0.70
CA GLU A 68 -10.09 11.88 1.85
C GLU A 68 -9.26 13.15 1.87
N LYS A 69 -8.00 13.10 1.41
CA LYS A 69 -7.13 14.27 1.25
C LYS A 69 -6.26 14.12 0.02
N VAL A 70 -5.88 15.26 -0.57
CA VAL A 70 -5.03 15.33 -1.76
C VAL A 70 -3.88 16.30 -1.49
N GLY A 71 -2.66 15.88 -1.77
CA GLY A 71 -1.46 16.70 -1.71
C GLY A 71 -1.48 17.81 -2.77
N LYS A 72 -0.87 18.95 -2.47
CA LYS A 72 -0.93 20.17 -3.29
C LYS A 72 -0.36 20.00 -4.71
N ARG A 73 0.54 19.01 -4.91
CA ARG A 73 1.18 18.72 -6.19
C ARG A 73 0.58 17.54 -6.94
N VAL A 74 -0.58 17.06 -6.52
CA VAL A 74 -1.30 15.95 -7.18
C VAL A 74 -2.34 16.52 -8.14
N PRO A 75 -2.11 16.48 -9.46
CA PRO A 75 -2.91 17.27 -10.42
C PRO A 75 -4.26 16.66 -10.81
N PHE A 76 -4.41 15.34 -10.73
CA PHE A 76 -5.56 14.64 -11.36
C PHE A 76 -6.58 14.08 -10.38
N TYR A 77 -6.26 14.04 -9.10
CA TYR A 77 -7.13 13.48 -8.08
C TYR A 77 -7.82 14.57 -7.26
N LYS A 78 -9.04 14.28 -6.78
CA LYS A 78 -9.83 15.18 -5.94
C LYS A 78 -10.44 14.41 -4.78
N GLU A 79 -10.65 15.10 -3.67
CA GLU A 79 -11.41 14.57 -2.54
C GLU A 79 -12.79 14.07 -2.99
N GLY A 80 -13.23 12.96 -2.43
CA GLY A 80 -14.50 12.32 -2.78
C GLY A 80 -14.43 11.35 -3.97
N MET A 81 -13.33 11.31 -4.74
CA MET A 81 -13.17 10.33 -5.82
C MET A 81 -13.07 8.92 -5.28
N ARG A 82 -13.73 7.96 -5.93
CA ARG A 82 -13.60 6.54 -5.67
C ARG A 82 -12.41 5.99 -6.44
N VAL A 83 -11.56 5.24 -5.76
CA VAL A 83 -10.32 4.69 -6.32
C VAL A 83 -10.12 3.24 -5.90
N ALA A 84 -9.51 2.45 -6.81
CA ALA A 84 -8.85 1.20 -6.46
C ALA A 84 -7.34 1.47 -6.45
N VAL A 85 -6.65 0.91 -5.47
CA VAL A 85 -5.20 1.13 -5.30
C VAL A 85 -4.46 0.02 -6.03
N ALA A 86 -3.60 0.39 -6.98
CA ALA A 86 -2.69 -0.54 -7.61
C ALA A 86 -1.48 -0.76 -6.69
N PRO A 87 -1.19 -2.00 -6.26
CA PRO A 87 -0.12 -2.26 -5.30
C PRO A 87 1.28 -2.15 -5.89
N ASN A 88 1.38 -2.07 -7.21
CA ASN A 88 2.61 -2.18 -7.97
C ASN A 88 2.92 -0.88 -8.68
N MET A 89 4.14 -0.37 -8.53
CA MET A 89 4.54 0.89 -9.13
C MET A 89 5.90 0.74 -9.83
N GLY A 90 5.92 0.98 -11.14
CA GLY A 90 7.15 1.11 -11.90
C GLY A 90 7.80 2.49 -11.71
N CYS A 91 9.08 2.62 -12.05
CA CYS A 91 9.82 3.87 -11.92
C CYS A 91 9.38 4.96 -12.91
N GLY A 92 8.64 4.59 -13.97
CA GLY A 92 8.18 5.50 -15.04
C GLY A 92 9.27 5.94 -16.04
N LEU A 93 10.53 5.58 -15.83
CA LEU A 93 11.67 6.12 -16.59
C LEU A 93 12.46 5.06 -17.39
N CYS A 94 12.42 3.79 -17.01
CA CYS A 94 13.12 2.73 -17.74
C CYS A 94 12.38 2.32 -19.02
N ASP A 95 13.07 1.63 -19.91
CA ASP A 95 12.53 1.21 -21.20
C ASP A 95 11.24 0.41 -21.09
N ASP A 96 11.15 -0.47 -20.09
CA ASP A 96 9.95 -1.25 -19.83
C ASP A 96 8.78 -0.36 -19.43
N CYS A 97 9.00 0.62 -18.54
CA CYS A 97 7.95 1.56 -18.13
C CYS A 97 7.49 2.45 -19.29
N ILE A 98 8.42 2.98 -20.08
CA ILE A 98 8.12 3.84 -21.23
C ILE A 98 7.35 3.05 -22.30
N SER A 99 7.66 1.77 -22.47
CA SER A 99 6.97 0.86 -23.40
C SER A 99 5.61 0.34 -22.89
N GLY A 100 5.17 0.78 -21.71
CA GLY A 100 3.90 0.34 -21.12
C GLY A 100 3.97 -0.98 -20.32
N ASN A 101 5.16 -1.54 -20.14
CA ASN A 101 5.43 -2.78 -19.43
C ASN A 101 5.93 -2.53 -18.01
N SER A 102 5.30 -1.61 -17.26
CA SER A 102 5.75 -1.20 -15.92
C SER A 102 5.85 -2.35 -14.91
N HIS A 103 5.14 -3.45 -15.15
CA HIS A 103 5.24 -4.69 -14.34
C HIS A 103 6.58 -5.43 -14.50
N MET A 104 7.38 -5.10 -15.53
CA MET A 104 8.74 -5.60 -15.76
C MET A 104 9.82 -4.62 -15.29
N CYS A 105 9.44 -3.56 -14.61
CA CYS A 105 10.36 -2.54 -14.15
C CYS A 105 11.43 -3.11 -13.23
N ARG A 106 12.71 -2.73 -13.47
CA ARG A 106 13.85 -3.17 -12.64
C ARG A 106 13.86 -2.50 -11.26
N ASP A 107 13.33 -1.27 -11.18
CA ASP A 107 13.20 -0.48 -9.95
C ASP A 107 11.76 -0.51 -9.43
N TYR A 108 11.12 -1.65 -9.56
CA TYR A 108 9.77 -1.90 -9.12
C TYR A 108 9.62 -1.67 -7.61
N ARG A 109 8.54 -1.00 -7.22
CA ARG A 109 8.15 -0.82 -5.83
C ARG A 109 6.79 -1.44 -5.59
N ALA A 110 6.65 -2.16 -4.49
CA ALA A 110 5.38 -2.61 -3.94
C ALA A 110 4.97 -1.71 -2.77
N LEU A 111 3.66 -1.60 -2.54
CA LEU A 111 3.10 -1.03 -1.31
C LEU A 111 3.40 -1.94 -0.12
#